data_46b76b22e9936bc759d1e7c6953a0837
#
_entry.id   46b76b22e9936bc759d1e7c6953a0837
#
_cell.length_a   1.000
_cell.length_b   1.000
_cell.length_c   1.000
_cell.angle_alpha   90.00
_cell.angle_beta   90.00
_cell.angle_gamma   90.00
#
_symmetry.space_group_name_H-M   'P 1'
#
loop_
_entity.id
_entity.type
_entity.pdbx_description
1 polymer ?
#
loop_
_entity_poly.entity_id
_entity_poly.type
_entity_poly.pdbx_seq_one_letter_code
_entity_poly.pdbx_strand_id
1 'polypeptide(L)'
;MKRKMILLQVACGLLLPGLAYAQWTDVTPGISYRQMDLPGPVKVFLARADRSKDTWTIDSMTSMGTIKGGRETVPDMAKRYDDTVTSDGRRYEVKVAINGDYFNGGTGYAFGGQIMAGWFVKRYDEANAGSGFFWTSDRRCAIGGYVNDGAKMQRVIFADKSEMGIDKLNNTRKKDELALYTPQYDSSTGTSGDGVEVLVQVSEPVSLMPKPPGVRGKVVKIRQNAGATPLPFDCVVLSATGKAADELLEHAHVGQDLYIHLGIKDIGIENIKPKPADWHNAYGSIGDTQNLMFDGYISKHWEAKAAKYAAAGKKHGSVVKDPRTAIAYNKDFVYFIVIDGRTEESIGMTFTQTAEFCKNELNADNAVMQDGGGSSTLWVDGKVKNVPSDRRKDDKNAKEGKPGVPRAVANGYLIALVHPPKFSKVFEAGRQIKAKGDIELKLGPGTQYGPAGKATAGQAGQILKHALDGVYAKGTNWWPIKFGEVEGWAPEESLTAVK
;
A
#
# COMPACT_ATOMS: atom_id res chain seq x y z
N MET A 1 29.91 56.60 -59.26
CA MET A 1 30.39 55.40 -58.60
C MET A 1 30.06 55.47 -57.12
N LYS A 2 29.00 54.79 -56.64
CA LYS A 2 28.60 54.79 -55.25
C LYS A 2 29.01 53.43 -54.69
N ARG A 3 29.96 53.38 -53.75
CA ARG A 3 30.34 52.15 -52.99
C ARG A 3 29.30 51.88 -51.92
N LYS A 4 28.66 50.71 -51.95
CA LYS A 4 27.82 50.17 -50.87
C LYS A 4 28.76 49.47 -49.85
N MET A 5 28.74 49.98 -48.63
CA MET A 5 29.37 49.35 -47.49
C MET A 5 28.38 48.34 -46.93
N ILE A 6 28.77 47.08 -46.92
CA ILE A 6 28.03 45.96 -46.29
C ILE A 6 28.51 45.88 -44.83
N LEU A 7 27.64 46.23 -43.87
CA LEU A 7 27.89 45.93 -42.47
C LEU A 7 27.56 44.47 -42.19
N LEU A 8 28.59 43.72 -41.83
CA LEU A 8 28.42 42.35 -41.31
C LEU A 8 28.11 42.45 -39.82
N GLN A 9 26.84 42.25 -39.41
CA GLN A 9 26.50 42.08 -38.03
C GLN A 9 26.85 40.63 -37.58
N VAL A 10 27.91 40.51 -36.79
CA VAL A 10 28.24 39.25 -36.09
C VAL A 10 27.31 39.20 -34.87
N ALA A 11 26.28 38.40 -34.96
CA ALA A 11 25.43 38.05 -33.80
C ALA A 11 26.22 37.02 -32.93
N CYS A 12 26.83 37.51 -31.86
CA CYS A 12 27.43 36.69 -30.83
C CYS A 12 26.29 36.08 -29.99
N GLY A 13 25.78 34.92 -30.39
CA GLY A 13 24.84 34.16 -29.61
C GLY A 13 25.54 33.61 -28.38
N LEU A 14 25.28 34.18 -27.23
CA LEU A 14 25.60 33.58 -25.93
C LEU A 14 24.81 32.27 -25.84
N LEU A 15 25.45 31.16 -26.17
CA LEU A 15 25.02 29.82 -25.79
C LEU A 15 25.10 29.73 -24.26
N LEU A 16 23.98 29.98 -23.58
CA LEU A 16 23.82 29.54 -22.21
C LEU A 16 24.07 28.01 -22.20
N PRO A 17 24.89 27.48 -21.30
CA PRO A 17 25.03 26.05 -21.19
C PRO A 17 23.65 25.49 -20.85
N GLY A 18 23.01 24.85 -21.83
CA GLY A 18 21.77 24.14 -21.62
C GLY A 18 22.02 23.10 -20.52
N LEU A 19 21.24 23.17 -19.46
CA LEU A 19 21.19 22.09 -18.46
C LEU A 19 20.92 20.80 -19.22
N ALA A 20 21.97 19.97 -19.38
CA ALA A 20 21.83 18.65 -19.97
C ALA A 20 21.08 17.77 -18.95
N TYR A 21 19.76 17.84 -18.98
CA TYR A 21 18.95 16.92 -18.19
C TYR A 21 19.23 15.49 -18.67
N ALA A 22 19.57 14.60 -17.74
CA ALA A 22 19.67 13.19 -18.06
C ALA A 22 18.36 12.70 -18.72
N GLN A 23 18.47 11.95 -19.79
CA GLN A 23 17.32 11.40 -20.49
C GLN A 23 16.61 10.35 -19.63
N TRP A 24 15.32 10.12 -19.90
CA TRP A 24 14.60 9.00 -19.33
C TRP A 24 15.21 7.68 -19.80
N THR A 25 15.50 6.80 -18.86
CA THR A 25 15.98 5.43 -19.11
C THR A 25 14.83 4.46 -18.87
N ASP A 26 14.55 3.62 -19.86
CA ASP A 26 13.51 2.62 -19.72
C ASP A 26 13.94 1.55 -18.71
N VAL A 27 13.05 1.27 -17.75
CA VAL A 27 13.13 0.16 -16.80
C VAL A 27 12.49 -1.07 -17.42
N THR A 28 11.32 -0.87 -18.02
CA THR A 28 10.52 -1.84 -18.77
C THR A 28 9.51 -1.07 -19.63
N PRO A 29 8.88 -1.66 -20.65
CA PRO A 29 7.87 -0.95 -21.44
C PRO A 29 6.80 -0.28 -20.57
N GLY A 30 6.71 1.04 -20.68
CA GLY A 30 5.75 1.86 -19.92
C GLY A 30 6.25 2.35 -18.55
N ILE A 31 7.42 1.94 -18.07
CA ILE A 31 8.04 2.43 -16.83
C ILE A 31 9.46 2.92 -17.14
N SER A 32 9.75 4.16 -16.77
CA SER A 32 11.07 4.78 -17.00
C SER A 32 11.59 5.45 -15.74
N TYR A 33 12.91 5.53 -15.62
CA TYR A 33 13.65 6.18 -14.53
C TYR A 33 14.45 7.37 -15.04
N ARG A 34 14.63 8.40 -14.21
CA ARG A 34 15.47 9.57 -14.47
C ARG A 34 16.06 10.13 -13.18
N GLN A 35 17.31 10.56 -13.24
CA GLN A 35 17.92 11.44 -12.24
C GLN A 35 18.06 12.85 -12.82
N MET A 36 17.86 13.85 -11.97
CA MET A 36 18.07 15.26 -12.31
C MET A 36 18.92 15.93 -11.25
N ASP A 37 19.93 16.67 -11.68
CA ASP A 37 20.72 17.54 -10.84
C ASP A 37 20.26 19.00 -11.11
N LEU A 38 19.69 19.62 -10.09
CA LEU A 38 19.14 20.98 -10.19
C LEU A 38 20.04 21.99 -9.47
N PRO A 39 19.99 23.26 -9.87
CA PRO A 39 20.72 24.33 -9.16
C PRO A 39 20.35 24.36 -7.67
N GLY A 40 21.36 24.64 -6.82
CA GLY A 40 21.10 24.97 -5.46
C GLY A 40 21.59 24.11 -4.31
N PRO A 41 22.48 23.11 -4.40
CA PRO A 41 22.46 21.88 -5.17
C PRO A 41 21.28 21.00 -4.74
N VAL A 42 20.58 20.38 -5.67
CA VAL A 42 19.46 19.49 -5.40
C VAL A 42 19.46 18.30 -6.36
N LYS A 43 19.43 17.09 -5.84
CA LYS A 43 19.31 15.85 -6.62
C LYS A 43 17.88 15.30 -6.51
N VAL A 44 17.28 15.03 -7.68
CA VAL A 44 15.94 14.48 -7.81
C VAL A 44 15.99 13.16 -8.56
N PHE A 45 15.33 12.15 -8.02
CA PHE A 45 15.22 10.80 -8.55
C PHE A 45 13.76 10.52 -8.87
N LEU A 46 13.50 10.12 -10.10
CA LEU A 46 12.16 10.02 -10.66
C LEU A 46 11.93 8.64 -11.25
N ALA A 47 10.81 8.03 -10.94
CA ALA A 47 10.25 6.96 -11.76
C ALA A 47 8.91 7.43 -12.30
N ARG A 48 8.60 7.14 -13.56
CA ARG A 48 7.30 7.42 -14.16
C ARG A 48 6.69 6.17 -14.77
N ALA A 49 5.37 6.10 -14.75
CA ALA A 49 4.59 5.07 -15.40
C ALA A 49 3.63 5.70 -16.42
N ASP A 50 3.67 5.20 -17.65
CA ASP A 50 2.87 5.65 -18.79
C ASP A 50 1.44 5.13 -18.67
N ARG A 51 0.47 6.01 -18.46
CA ARG A 51 -0.95 5.69 -18.24
C ARG A 51 -1.64 5.09 -19.46
N SER A 52 -1.05 5.23 -20.65
CA SER A 52 -1.55 4.57 -21.87
C SER A 52 -1.30 3.06 -21.89
N LYS A 53 -0.41 2.54 -21.03
CA LYS A 53 -0.06 1.11 -20.93
C LYS A 53 -0.83 0.46 -19.79
N ASP A 54 -1.40 -0.71 -20.04
CA ASP A 54 -2.22 -1.50 -19.11
C ASP A 54 -1.47 -2.67 -18.45
N THR A 55 -0.17 -2.80 -18.75
CA THR A 55 0.69 -3.89 -18.26
C THR A 55 1.16 -3.73 -16.82
N TRP A 56 0.90 -2.60 -16.18
CA TRP A 56 1.36 -2.27 -14.83
C TRP A 56 0.20 -1.75 -13.96
N THR A 57 0.40 -1.79 -12.65
CA THR A 57 -0.51 -1.23 -11.65
C THR A 57 0.27 -0.51 -10.55
N ILE A 58 -0.44 0.31 -9.76
CA ILE A 58 0.08 0.87 -8.50
C ILE A 58 -0.67 0.20 -7.35
N ASP A 59 0.08 -0.16 -6.31
CA ASP A 59 -0.48 -0.67 -5.07
C ASP A 59 0.27 -0.10 -3.86
N SER A 60 -0.27 -0.28 -2.68
CA SER A 60 0.43 -0.01 -1.44
C SER A 60 1.09 -1.27 -0.88
N MET A 61 2.13 -1.07 -0.09
CA MET A 61 2.85 -2.12 0.64
C MET A 61 2.75 -1.87 2.13
N THR A 62 2.70 -2.93 2.93
CA THR A 62 2.77 -2.86 4.39
C THR A 62 4.01 -3.60 4.87
N SER A 63 4.74 -3.01 5.82
CA SER A 63 5.92 -3.65 6.39
C SER A 63 5.58 -5.03 6.98
N MET A 64 6.45 -6.01 6.78
CA MET A 64 6.29 -7.39 7.21
C MET A 64 4.99 -8.07 6.72
N GLY A 65 4.27 -7.46 5.78
CA GLY A 65 3.03 -7.96 5.20
C GLY A 65 1.76 -7.68 5.99
N THR A 66 1.84 -7.08 7.17
CA THR A 66 0.69 -6.78 8.05
C THR A 66 0.85 -5.44 8.74
N ILE A 67 -0.26 -4.78 9.09
CA ILE A 67 -0.22 -3.46 9.75
C ILE A 67 0.36 -3.49 11.17
N LYS A 68 0.44 -4.67 11.79
CA LYS A 68 1.10 -4.89 13.10
C LYS A 68 2.55 -5.34 12.96
N GLY A 69 3.04 -5.54 11.75
CA GLY A 69 4.35 -6.17 11.50
C GLY A 69 5.57 -5.34 11.91
N GLY A 70 5.40 -4.06 12.23
CA GLY A 70 6.51 -3.20 12.63
C GLY A 70 7.06 -2.36 11.47
N ARG A 71 8.37 -2.44 11.21
CA ARG A 71 9.03 -1.63 10.18
C ARG A 71 9.91 -2.49 9.29
N GLU A 72 9.93 -2.16 8.01
CA GLU A 72 10.74 -2.84 6.98
C GLU A 72 11.32 -1.82 6.01
N THR A 73 12.48 -2.09 5.41
CA THR A 73 13.03 -1.17 4.41
C THR A 73 12.23 -1.25 3.10
N VAL A 74 12.18 -0.15 2.33
CA VAL A 74 11.51 -0.14 1.02
C VAL A 74 12.02 -1.26 0.10
N PRO A 75 13.34 -1.53 -0.01
CA PRO A 75 13.84 -2.67 -0.79
C PRO A 75 13.33 -4.04 -0.32
N ASP A 76 13.22 -4.25 1.00
CA ASP A 76 12.76 -5.54 1.53
C ASP A 76 11.24 -5.70 1.34
N MET A 77 10.46 -4.62 1.51
CA MET A 77 9.04 -4.61 1.13
C MET A 77 8.87 -4.91 -0.36
N ALA A 78 9.64 -4.26 -1.25
CA ALA A 78 9.56 -4.53 -2.67
C ALA A 78 9.78 -6.03 -2.98
N LYS A 79 10.79 -6.67 -2.39
CA LYS A 79 11.03 -8.11 -2.51
C LYS A 79 9.90 -8.96 -1.92
N ARG A 80 9.30 -8.52 -0.78
CA ARG A 80 8.17 -9.21 -0.15
C ARG A 80 6.96 -9.25 -1.06
N TYR A 81 6.67 -8.16 -1.76
CA TYR A 81 5.52 -8.06 -2.67
C TYR A 81 5.82 -8.50 -4.10
N ASP A 82 7.10 -8.73 -4.46
CA ASP A 82 7.48 -9.30 -5.73
C ASP A 82 7.01 -10.76 -5.85
N ASP A 83 6.56 -11.16 -7.03
CA ASP A 83 6.01 -12.49 -7.36
C ASP A 83 4.87 -12.95 -6.41
N THR A 84 4.12 -12.00 -5.82
CA THR A 84 2.90 -12.31 -5.06
C THR A 84 1.71 -12.41 -5.98
N VAL A 85 0.71 -13.20 -5.55
CA VAL A 85 -0.55 -13.37 -6.26
C VAL A 85 -1.66 -12.51 -5.64
N THR A 86 -2.49 -11.91 -6.47
CA THR A 86 -3.70 -11.19 -6.09
C THR A 86 -4.88 -12.15 -5.91
N SER A 87 -6.00 -11.66 -5.37
CA SER A 87 -7.22 -12.46 -5.16
C SER A 87 -7.81 -13.07 -6.43
N ASP A 88 -7.51 -12.52 -7.61
CA ASP A 88 -7.92 -13.04 -8.91
C ASP A 88 -6.82 -13.86 -9.62
N GLY A 89 -5.73 -14.18 -8.92
CA GLY A 89 -4.64 -15.04 -9.40
C GLY A 89 -3.59 -14.35 -10.26
N ARG A 90 -3.73 -13.04 -10.57
CA ARG A 90 -2.68 -12.28 -11.26
C ARG A 90 -1.48 -12.10 -10.36
N ARG A 91 -0.29 -11.94 -10.95
CA ARG A 91 0.96 -11.80 -10.19
C ARG A 91 1.61 -10.45 -10.40
N TYR A 92 2.25 -9.97 -9.36
CA TYR A 92 3.07 -8.77 -9.41
C TYR A 92 4.54 -9.10 -9.71
N GLU A 93 5.15 -8.28 -10.56
CA GLU A 93 6.59 -8.13 -10.68
C GLU A 93 6.93 -6.68 -10.33
N VAL A 94 7.46 -6.47 -9.14
CA VAL A 94 7.69 -5.12 -8.60
C VAL A 94 8.87 -4.46 -9.32
N LYS A 95 8.63 -3.31 -9.95
CA LYS A 95 9.63 -2.55 -10.69
C LYS A 95 10.08 -1.28 -10.01
N VAL A 96 9.18 -0.63 -9.26
CA VAL A 96 9.48 0.61 -8.54
C VAL A 96 8.83 0.55 -7.16
N ALA A 97 9.50 1.08 -6.15
CA ALA A 97 8.94 1.26 -4.83
C ALA A 97 9.45 2.54 -4.16
N ILE A 98 8.59 3.17 -3.36
CA ILE A 98 8.90 4.33 -2.50
C ILE A 98 8.31 4.13 -1.10
N ASN A 99 8.83 4.84 -0.12
CA ASN A 99 8.22 4.92 1.21
C ASN A 99 6.86 5.64 1.14
N GLY A 100 6.02 5.37 2.12
CA GLY A 100 4.67 5.95 2.23
C GLY A 100 4.56 6.93 3.40
N ASP A 101 3.65 6.60 4.30
CA ASP A 101 3.12 7.39 5.39
C ASP A 101 4.12 7.73 6.50
N TYR A 102 3.77 8.74 7.29
CA TYR A 102 4.32 8.94 8.63
C TYR A 102 3.92 7.78 9.56
N PHE A 103 4.75 7.48 10.54
CA PHE A 103 4.52 6.34 11.42
C PHE A 103 5.09 6.57 12.83
N ASN A 104 4.59 5.80 13.77
CA ASN A 104 5.13 5.78 15.13
C ASN A 104 6.50 5.08 15.13
N GLY A 105 7.54 5.82 15.48
CA GLY A 105 8.92 5.30 15.46
C GLY A 105 9.18 4.14 16.44
N GLY A 106 8.37 3.98 17.48
CA GLY A 106 8.48 2.88 18.47
C GLY A 106 7.80 1.60 18.00
N THR A 107 6.57 1.71 17.48
CA THR A 107 5.74 0.56 17.10
C THR A 107 5.80 0.22 15.62
N GLY A 108 6.19 1.17 14.76
CA GLY A 108 6.10 1.01 13.31
C GLY A 108 4.67 1.17 12.76
N TYR A 109 3.70 1.56 13.59
CA TYR A 109 2.31 1.73 13.14
C TYR A 109 2.17 3.01 12.31
N ALA A 110 1.66 2.88 11.07
CA ALA A 110 1.40 4.00 10.18
C ALA A 110 0.26 4.88 10.72
N PHE A 111 0.28 6.20 10.47
CA PHE A 111 -0.74 7.10 10.99
C PHE A 111 -1.97 7.15 10.09
N GLY A 112 -1.80 7.16 8.77
CA GLY A 112 -2.88 7.30 7.81
C GLY A 112 -3.68 6.04 7.53
N GLY A 113 -4.77 6.20 6.78
CA GLY A 113 -5.53 5.10 6.24
C GLY A 113 -4.81 4.36 5.13
N GLN A 114 -5.24 3.15 4.80
CA GLN A 114 -4.61 2.35 3.76
C GLN A 114 -5.59 1.45 3.02
N ILE A 115 -5.40 1.38 1.69
CA ILE A 115 -6.00 0.37 0.81
C ILE A 115 -4.85 -0.40 0.15
N MET A 116 -4.92 -1.74 0.13
CA MET A 116 -3.91 -2.61 -0.45
C MET A 116 -4.56 -3.73 -1.24
N ALA A 117 -4.21 -3.87 -2.52
CA ALA A 117 -4.79 -4.86 -3.45
C ALA A 117 -6.34 -4.89 -3.40
N GLY A 118 -6.96 -3.72 -3.29
CA GLY A 118 -8.41 -3.54 -3.17
C GLY A 118 -8.97 -3.75 -1.76
N TRP A 119 -8.21 -4.30 -0.82
CA TRP A 119 -8.63 -4.40 0.58
C TRP A 119 -8.57 -3.06 1.28
N PHE A 120 -9.67 -2.67 1.97
CA PHE A 120 -9.62 -1.55 2.89
C PHE A 120 -9.01 -2.02 4.22
N VAL A 121 -7.75 -1.62 4.45
CA VAL A 121 -6.91 -2.17 5.52
C VAL A 121 -6.99 -1.33 6.78
N LYS A 122 -7.07 0.00 6.63
CA LYS A 122 -7.07 0.95 7.74
C LYS A 122 -7.89 2.19 7.41
N ARG A 123 -8.65 2.68 8.37
CA ARG A 123 -9.44 3.91 8.26
C ARG A 123 -8.58 5.16 8.15
N TYR A 124 -9.11 6.17 7.45
CA TYR A 124 -8.44 7.47 7.25
C TYR A 124 -8.80 8.50 8.33
N ASP A 125 -9.94 8.37 9.00
CA ASP A 125 -10.43 9.34 9.99
C ASP A 125 -9.58 9.41 11.27
N GLU A 126 -8.62 8.52 11.43
CA GLU A 126 -7.64 8.57 12.51
C GLU A 126 -6.53 9.60 12.25
N ALA A 127 -6.42 10.17 11.04
CA ALA A 127 -5.39 11.11 10.62
C ALA A 127 -5.95 12.54 10.47
N ASN A 128 -5.18 13.52 10.96
CA ASN A 128 -5.47 14.95 10.79
C ASN A 128 -4.90 15.51 9.47
N ALA A 129 -4.74 14.68 8.46
CA ALA A 129 -4.15 15.00 7.17
C ALA A 129 -5.02 14.45 6.02
N GLY A 130 -4.70 14.81 4.78
CA GLY A 130 -5.44 14.34 3.62
C GLY A 130 -5.37 12.81 3.46
N SER A 131 -6.38 12.25 2.82
CA SER A 131 -6.44 10.81 2.52
C SER A 131 -5.47 10.36 1.41
N GLY A 132 -4.75 11.29 0.82
CA GLY A 132 -3.62 11.03 -0.05
C GLY A 132 -3.95 10.61 -1.47
N PHE A 133 -2.92 10.14 -2.14
CA PHE A 133 -3.03 9.56 -3.47
C PHE A 133 -3.67 8.18 -3.38
N PHE A 134 -4.57 7.88 -4.33
CA PHE A 134 -5.02 6.52 -4.56
C PHE A 134 -5.09 6.18 -6.05
N TRP A 135 -4.84 4.94 -6.33
CA TRP A 135 -4.96 4.28 -7.61
C TRP A 135 -6.20 3.38 -7.61
N THR A 136 -6.92 3.33 -8.70
CA THR A 136 -8.12 2.49 -8.84
C THR A 136 -7.86 1.27 -9.72
N SER A 137 -8.62 0.21 -9.55
CA SER A 137 -8.50 -1.01 -10.37
C SER A 137 -8.84 -0.75 -11.86
N ASP A 138 -9.63 0.28 -12.16
CA ASP A 138 -9.91 0.79 -13.51
C ASP A 138 -8.93 1.87 -13.97
N ARG A 139 -7.74 1.95 -13.30
CA ARG A 139 -6.56 2.72 -13.70
C ARG A 139 -6.71 4.24 -13.67
N ARG A 140 -7.56 4.75 -12.80
CA ARG A 140 -7.65 6.18 -12.51
C ARG A 140 -6.72 6.55 -11.36
N CYS A 141 -6.22 7.79 -11.35
CA CYS A 141 -5.55 8.41 -10.22
C CYS A 141 -6.47 9.44 -9.59
N ALA A 142 -6.43 9.54 -8.27
CA ALA A 142 -7.03 10.66 -7.57
C ALA A 142 -6.24 10.99 -6.30
N ILE A 143 -6.47 12.22 -5.80
CA ILE A 143 -6.04 12.66 -4.48
C ILE A 143 -7.32 12.95 -3.70
N GLY A 144 -7.47 12.29 -2.56
CA GLY A 144 -8.58 12.52 -1.66
C GLY A 144 -8.31 13.69 -0.71
N GLY A 145 -9.42 14.26 -0.22
CA GLY A 145 -9.39 15.27 0.82
C GLY A 145 -9.43 14.67 2.23
N TYR A 146 -9.98 15.42 3.17
CA TYR A 146 -10.38 14.87 4.46
C TYR A 146 -11.61 13.98 4.27
N VAL A 147 -11.65 12.87 4.99
CA VAL A 147 -12.72 11.89 4.83
C VAL A 147 -13.34 11.53 6.18
N ASN A 148 -14.59 11.07 6.13
CA ASN A 148 -15.25 10.41 7.24
C ASN A 148 -15.57 8.96 6.81
N ASP A 149 -14.97 8.01 7.49
CA ASP A 149 -15.08 6.58 7.24
C ASP A 149 -15.26 5.77 8.55
N GLY A 150 -15.76 6.43 9.59
CA GLY A 150 -15.99 5.80 10.89
C GLY A 150 -17.15 4.81 10.92
N ALA A 151 -17.41 4.26 12.08
CA ALA A 151 -18.36 3.16 12.33
C ALA A 151 -19.77 3.37 11.74
N LYS A 152 -20.27 4.61 11.71
CA LYS A 152 -21.61 4.92 11.17
C LYS A 152 -21.74 4.69 9.65
N MET A 153 -20.62 4.58 8.93
CA MET A 153 -20.60 4.39 7.48
C MET A 153 -20.27 2.95 7.09
N GLN A 154 -20.01 2.09 8.06
CA GLN A 154 -19.50 0.74 7.82
C GLN A 154 -20.34 -0.27 8.61
N ARG A 155 -20.83 -1.30 7.93
CA ARG A 155 -21.74 -2.28 8.51
C ARG A 155 -21.64 -3.65 7.87
N VAL A 156 -22.09 -4.65 8.62
CA VAL A 156 -22.41 -5.99 8.13
C VAL A 156 -23.90 -6.10 7.94
N ILE A 157 -24.34 -6.70 6.84
CA ILE A 157 -25.75 -6.97 6.52
C ILE A 157 -25.92 -8.48 6.46
N PHE A 158 -26.76 -9.04 7.32
CA PHE A 158 -26.97 -10.48 7.43
C PHE A 158 -28.05 -10.99 6.45
N ALA A 159 -28.18 -12.32 6.37
CA ALA A 159 -29.15 -12.96 5.48
C ALA A 159 -30.63 -12.60 5.79
N ASP A 160 -30.95 -12.34 7.06
CA ASP A 160 -32.26 -11.88 7.53
C ASP A 160 -32.49 -10.37 7.32
N LYS A 161 -31.52 -9.68 6.70
CA LYS A 161 -31.49 -8.23 6.45
C LYS A 161 -31.26 -7.34 7.68
N SER A 162 -30.96 -7.93 8.83
CA SER A 162 -30.46 -7.16 9.98
C SER A 162 -29.09 -6.57 9.67
N GLU A 163 -28.73 -5.50 10.35
CA GLU A 163 -27.47 -4.78 10.13
C GLU A 163 -26.77 -4.53 11.47
N MET A 164 -25.44 -4.76 11.51
CA MET A 164 -24.60 -4.35 12.62
C MET A 164 -23.52 -3.37 12.14
N GLY A 165 -23.32 -2.27 12.89
CA GLY A 165 -22.21 -1.34 12.64
C GLY A 165 -20.87 -1.98 12.96
N ILE A 166 -19.85 -1.69 12.15
CA ILE A 166 -18.47 -2.11 12.40
C ILE A 166 -17.77 -1.00 13.18
N ASP A 167 -17.55 -1.19 14.49
CA ASP A 167 -16.91 -0.20 15.36
C ASP A 167 -15.42 -0.07 15.08
N LYS A 168 -14.74 -1.19 14.86
CA LYS A 168 -13.30 -1.25 14.61
C LYS A 168 -13.00 -1.99 13.31
N LEU A 169 -12.02 -1.46 12.57
CA LEU A 169 -11.41 -2.13 11.42
C LEU A 169 -9.93 -2.34 11.71
N ASN A 170 -9.48 -3.59 11.73
CA ASN A 170 -8.09 -3.97 11.99
C ASN A 170 -7.49 -3.23 13.20
N ASN A 171 -8.25 -3.15 14.27
CA ASN A 171 -7.86 -2.47 15.50
C ASN A 171 -8.39 -3.24 16.72
N THR A 172 -7.87 -2.93 17.89
CA THR A 172 -8.24 -3.59 19.13
C THR A 172 -9.74 -3.43 19.42
N ARG A 173 -10.44 -4.57 19.56
CA ARG A 173 -11.83 -4.67 19.99
C ARG A 173 -11.96 -4.25 21.46
N LYS A 174 -12.98 -3.46 21.79
CA LYS A 174 -13.37 -3.16 23.16
C LYS A 174 -14.66 -3.89 23.54
N LYS A 175 -15.07 -3.77 24.81
CA LYS A 175 -16.32 -4.33 25.30
C LYS A 175 -17.51 -3.73 24.53
N ASP A 176 -18.47 -4.56 24.17
CA ASP A 176 -19.68 -4.20 23.44
C ASP A 176 -19.43 -3.63 22.03
N GLU A 177 -18.24 -3.88 21.44
CA GLU A 177 -17.88 -3.47 20.08
C GLU A 177 -17.82 -4.66 19.13
N LEU A 178 -18.17 -4.42 17.85
CA LEU A 178 -17.90 -5.30 16.71
C LEU A 178 -16.63 -4.82 15.99
N ALA A 179 -15.65 -5.70 15.87
CA ALA A 179 -14.44 -5.48 15.09
C ALA A 179 -14.40 -6.38 13.84
N LEU A 180 -14.01 -5.80 12.70
CA LEU A 180 -13.69 -6.53 11.47
C LEU A 180 -12.18 -6.65 11.34
N TYR A 181 -11.67 -7.87 11.21
CA TYR A 181 -10.27 -8.18 10.94
C TYR A 181 -10.11 -8.77 9.55
N THR A 182 -9.16 -8.21 8.77
CA THR A 182 -8.79 -8.66 7.43
C THR A 182 -7.42 -9.37 7.46
N PRO A 183 -7.03 -10.11 6.42
CA PRO A 183 -5.73 -10.79 6.36
C PRO A 183 -4.51 -9.87 6.53
N GLN A 184 -4.69 -8.57 6.28
CA GLN A 184 -3.62 -7.57 6.39
C GLN A 184 -3.40 -7.09 7.83
N TYR A 185 -4.25 -7.50 8.79
CA TYR A 185 -4.06 -7.12 10.19
C TYR A 185 -2.86 -7.83 10.81
N ASP A 186 -2.88 -9.14 10.81
CA ASP A 186 -1.85 -10.05 11.36
C ASP A 186 -2.16 -11.48 10.88
N SER A 187 -1.43 -12.49 11.32
CA SER A 187 -1.74 -13.90 11.08
C SER A 187 -3.01 -14.38 11.82
N SER A 188 -3.43 -13.65 12.85
CA SER A 188 -4.67 -13.92 13.61
C SER A 188 -5.25 -12.61 14.17
N THR A 189 -6.47 -12.67 14.68
CA THR A 189 -7.12 -11.52 15.35
C THR A 189 -6.37 -11.08 16.61
N GLY A 190 -5.63 -11.97 17.26
CA GLY A 190 -4.90 -11.70 18.50
C GLY A 190 -5.79 -11.25 19.66
N THR A 191 -7.11 -11.48 19.58
CA THR A 191 -8.08 -11.12 20.61
C THR A 191 -8.04 -12.11 21.78
N SER A 192 -8.54 -11.70 22.94
CA SER A 192 -8.77 -12.57 24.09
C SER A 192 -9.94 -13.54 23.87
N GLY A 193 -9.98 -14.62 24.65
CA GLY A 193 -10.98 -15.68 24.55
C GLY A 193 -12.35 -15.37 25.17
N ASP A 194 -12.71 -14.10 25.36
CA ASP A 194 -13.91 -13.63 26.04
C ASP A 194 -15.05 -13.21 25.09
N GLY A 195 -14.96 -13.61 23.81
CA GLY A 195 -15.92 -13.14 22.81
C GLY A 195 -16.36 -14.19 21.82
N VAL A 196 -17.05 -13.73 20.80
CA VAL A 196 -17.50 -14.48 19.64
C VAL A 196 -16.67 -14.05 18.43
N GLU A 197 -16.15 -15.02 17.68
CA GLU A 197 -15.46 -14.79 16.43
C GLU A 197 -16.10 -15.59 15.29
N VAL A 198 -16.56 -14.89 14.27
CA VAL A 198 -17.20 -15.41 13.07
C VAL A 198 -16.22 -15.32 11.92
N LEU A 199 -15.73 -16.46 11.44
CA LEU A 199 -14.88 -16.55 10.24
C LEU A 199 -15.78 -16.52 9.00
N VAL A 200 -15.50 -15.58 8.12
CA VAL A 200 -16.26 -15.33 6.90
C VAL A 200 -15.33 -15.43 5.70
N GLN A 201 -15.57 -16.37 4.81
CA GLN A 201 -14.88 -16.47 3.53
C GLN A 201 -15.50 -15.46 2.57
N VAL A 202 -14.70 -14.61 1.96
CA VAL A 202 -15.16 -13.56 1.04
C VAL A 202 -14.85 -13.92 -0.41
N SER A 203 -15.72 -13.48 -1.33
CA SER A 203 -15.57 -13.74 -2.76
C SER A 203 -14.55 -12.83 -3.44
N GLU A 204 -14.25 -11.70 -2.82
CA GLU A 204 -13.36 -10.65 -3.33
C GLU A 204 -12.83 -9.80 -2.15
N PRO A 205 -11.80 -8.97 -2.34
CA PRO A 205 -11.31 -8.06 -1.31
C PRO A 205 -12.42 -7.18 -0.74
N VAL A 206 -12.44 -7.03 0.58
CA VAL A 206 -13.40 -6.13 1.26
C VAL A 206 -12.96 -4.69 1.01
N SER A 207 -13.53 -4.11 -0.04
CA SER A 207 -13.15 -2.81 -0.61
C SER A 207 -13.99 -1.67 -0.04
N LEU A 208 -13.52 -0.43 -0.28
CA LEU A 208 -14.31 0.78 -0.05
C LEU A 208 -15.38 0.94 -1.12
N MET A 209 -16.55 1.48 -0.69
CA MET A 209 -17.67 1.79 -1.58
C MET A 209 -18.04 0.63 -2.50
N PRO A 210 -18.17 -0.61 -1.97
CA PRO A 210 -18.53 -1.74 -2.80
C PRO A 210 -19.92 -1.53 -3.41
N LYS A 211 -20.20 -2.23 -4.51
CA LYS A 211 -21.56 -2.21 -5.09
C LYS A 211 -22.57 -2.71 -4.05
N PRO A 212 -23.75 -2.06 -3.93
CA PRO A 212 -24.78 -2.53 -3.02
C PRO A 212 -25.19 -3.98 -3.29
N PRO A 213 -25.42 -4.80 -2.26
CA PRO A 213 -25.46 -4.46 -0.82
C PRO A 213 -24.08 -4.41 -0.16
N GLY A 214 -22.98 -4.84 -0.78
CA GLY A 214 -21.64 -4.91 -0.23
C GLY A 214 -20.84 -6.09 -0.77
N VAL A 215 -19.64 -6.32 -0.24
CA VAL A 215 -18.83 -7.50 -0.56
C VAL A 215 -19.49 -8.73 0.09
N ARG A 216 -19.80 -9.74 -0.73
CA ARG A 216 -20.43 -10.98 -0.26
C ARG A 216 -19.42 -11.83 0.48
N GLY A 217 -19.81 -12.34 1.64
CA GLY A 217 -19.08 -13.34 2.41
C GLY A 217 -19.98 -14.49 2.82
N LYS A 218 -19.40 -15.66 3.04
CA LYS A 218 -20.08 -16.84 3.58
C LYS A 218 -19.52 -17.15 4.97
N VAL A 219 -20.38 -17.29 5.97
CA VAL A 219 -19.98 -17.71 7.30
C VAL A 219 -19.51 -19.17 7.25
N VAL A 220 -18.23 -19.41 7.54
CA VAL A 220 -17.63 -20.76 7.48
C VAL A 220 -17.42 -21.38 8.87
N LYS A 221 -17.26 -20.53 9.89
CA LYS A 221 -17.08 -21.00 11.27
C LYS A 221 -17.50 -19.96 12.29
N ILE A 222 -18.10 -20.40 13.38
CA ILE A 222 -18.41 -19.57 14.57
C ILE A 222 -17.68 -20.15 15.76
N ARG A 223 -16.96 -19.32 16.50
CA ARG A 223 -16.21 -19.69 17.71
C ARG A 223 -16.70 -18.83 18.87
N GLN A 224 -17.28 -19.48 19.88
CA GLN A 224 -17.73 -18.83 21.12
C GLN A 224 -16.68 -19.02 22.20
N ASN A 225 -16.58 -18.05 23.10
CA ASN A 225 -15.58 -18.02 24.16
C ASN A 225 -14.17 -18.30 23.61
N ALA A 226 -13.85 -17.69 22.48
CA ALA A 226 -12.62 -17.91 21.73
C ALA A 226 -12.07 -16.59 21.22
N GLY A 227 -10.77 -16.57 20.98
CA GLY A 227 -10.04 -15.48 20.37
C GLY A 227 -8.92 -16.01 19.48
N ALA A 228 -8.07 -15.12 19.00
CA ALA A 228 -6.91 -15.43 18.17
C ALA A 228 -7.24 -16.31 16.95
N THR A 229 -8.40 -16.09 16.31
CA THR A 229 -8.78 -16.80 15.07
C THR A 229 -7.77 -16.49 13.97
N PRO A 230 -7.21 -17.47 13.27
CA PRO A 230 -6.37 -17.26 12.10
C PRO A 230 -7.09 -16.46 11.02
N LEU A 231 -6.34 -15.68 10.24
CA LEU A 231 -6.82 -14.83 9.15
C LEU A 231 -6.32 -15.34 7.79
N PRO A 232 -6.96 -16.35 7.18
CA PRO A 232 -6.63 -16.80 5.82
C PRO A 232 -6.79 -15.65 4.81
N PHE A 233 -6.03 -15.70 3.73
CA PHE A 233 -5.91 -14.61 2.74
C PHE A 233 -7.22 -14.23 2.05
N ASP A 234 -8.22 -15.11 2.04
CA ASP A 234 -9.55 -14.96 1.45
C ASP A 234 -10.67 -14.91 2.51
N CYS A 235 -10.31 -14.70 3.78
CA CYS A 235 -11.26 -14.64 4.88
C CYS A 235 -11.14 -13.36 5.68
N VAL A 236 -12.23 -12.99 6.34
CA VAL A 236 -12.24 -11.98 7.39
C VAL A 236 -12.82 -12.57 8.67
N VAL A 237 -12.57 -11.92 9.80
CA VAL A 237 -13.17 -12.30 11.08
C VAL A 237 -13.98 -11.13 11.63
N LEU A 238 -15.25 -11.39 11.90
CA LEU A 238 -16.10 -10.53 12.72
C LEU A 238 -15.92 -10.96 14.17
N SER A 239 -15.43 -10.06 15.01
CA SER A 239 -15.10 -10.35 16.40
C SER A 239 -15.83 -9.40 17.32
N ALA A 240 -16.62 -9.93 18.28
CA ALA A 240 -17.47 -9.14 19.17
C ALA A 240 -17.40 -9.62 20.63
N THR A 241 -17.72 -8.73 21.58
CA THR A 241 -17.87 -9.03 23.01
C THR A 241 -19.13 -8.40 23.56
N GLY A 242 -19.58 -8.89 24.72
CA GLY A 242 -20.73 -8.36 25.42
C GLY A 242 -21.99 -8.34 24.54
N LYS A 243 -22.74 -7.24 24.55
CA LYS A 243 -23.99 -7.11 23.78
C LYS A 243 -23.79 -7.29 22.27
N ALA A 244 -22.67 -6.82 21.72
CA ALA A 244 -22.37 -7.02 20.31
C ALA A 244 -22.12 -8.50 19.97
N ALA A 245 -21.61 -9.30 20.92
CA ALA A 245 -21.47 -10.75 20.74
C ALA A 245 -22.82 -11.47 20.71
N ASP A 246 -23.75 -11.07 21.59
CA ASP A 246 -25.10 -11.62 21.62
C ASP A 246 -25.83 -11.34 20.30
N GLU A 247 -25.79 -10.10 19.83
CA GLU A 247 -26.36 -9.66 18.55
C GLU A 247 -25.72 -10.39 17.36
N LEU A 248 -24.37 -10.54 17.35
CA LEU A 248 -23.68 -11.27 16.30
C LEU A 248 -24.10 -12.73 16.22
N LEU A 249 -24.33 -13.40 17.36
CA LEU A 249 -24.80 -14.79 17.44
C LEU A 249 -26.27 -14.93 17.00
N GLU A 250 -27.10 -13.93 17.22
CA GLU A 250 -28.50 -13.92 16.78
C GLU A 250 -28.61 -13.98 15.25
N HIS A 251 -27.72 -13.29 14.53
CA HIS A 251 -27.84 -13.09 13.09
C HIS A 251 -26.85 -13.92 12.23
N ALA A 252 -25.69 -14.28 12.77
CA ALA A 252 -24.68 -15.04 12.02
C ALA A 252 -24.86 -16.55 12.19
N HIS A 253 -25.06 -17.28 11.06
CA HIS A 253 -25.17 -18.74 11.09
C HIS A 253 -24.26 -19.38 10.04
N VAL A 254 -23.58 -20.49 10.41
CA VAL A 254 -22.69 -21.23 9.51
C VAL A 254 -23.42 -21.62 8.22
N GLY A 255 -22.77 -21.37 7.09
CA GLY A 255 -23.30 -21.64 5.75
C GLY A 255 -24.13 -20.53 5.14
N GLN A 256 -24.53 -19.51 5.91
CA GLN A 256 -25.27 -18.36 5.39
C GLN A 256 -24.35 -17.31 4.79
N ASP A 257 -24.91 -16.56 3.86
CA ASP A 257 -24.25 -15.40 3.26
C ASP A 257 -24.51 -14.15 4.11
N LEU A 258 -23.53 -13.25 4.10
CA LEU A 258 -23.66 -11.89 4.61
C LEU A 258 -22.96 -10.92 3.64
N TYR A 259 -23.15 -9.63 3.85
CA TYR A 259 -22.51 -8.60 3.06
C TYR A 259 -21.78 -7.61 3.96
N ILE A 260 -20.57 -7.21 3.56
CA ILE A 260 -19.76 -6.21 4.25
C ILE A 260 -19.75 -4.94 3.41
N HIS A 261 -20.29 -3.86 3.97
CA HIS A 261 -20.32 -2.56 3.33
C HIS A 261 -19.42 -1.58 4.08
N LEU A 262 -18.37 -1.10 3.40
CA LEU A 262 -17.44 -0.12 3.92
C LEU A 262 -17.63 1.20 3.17
N GLY A 263 -18.40 2.10 3.75
CA GLY A 263 -18.64 3.44 3.21
C GLY A 263 -17.57 4.43 3.61
N ILE A 264 -17.39 5.46 2.78
CA ILE A 264 -16.54 6.63 3.03
C ILE A 264 -17.22 7.88 2.48
N LYS A 265 -17.00 9.01 3.12
CA LYS A 265 -17.44 10.32 2.64
C LYS A 265 -16.23 11.25 2.58
N ASP A 266 -15.88 11.65 1.36
CA ASP A 266 -14.89 12.70 1.14
C ASP A 266 -15.53 14.06 1.44
N ILE A 267 -14.94 14.80 2.38
CA ILE A 267 -15.41 16.14 2.81
C ILE A 267 -14.55 17.26 2.23
N GLY A 268 -13.54 16.92 1.42
CA GLY A 268 -12.65 17.87 0.77
C GLY A 268 -11.57 18.42 1.70
N ILE A 269 -10.91 19.46 1.24
CA ILE A 269 -9.86 20.17 2.00
C ILE A 269 -10.29 21.62 2.12
N GLU A 270 -10.15 22.19 3.32
CA GLU A 270 -10.43 23.61 3.58
C GLU A 270 -9.66 24.50 2.58
N ASN A 271 -10.38 25.46 1.97
CA ASN A 271 -9.90 26.48 1.02
C ASN A 271 -9.39 25.95 -0.36
N ILE A 272 -9.31 24.67 -0.56
CA ILE A 272 -9.12 24.05 -1.86
C ILE A 272 -10.34 23.16 -2.03
N LYS A 273 -11.31 23.54 -2.85
CA LYS A 273 -12.48 22.70 -3.13
C LYS A 273 -12.16 21.71 -4.26
N PRO A 274 -11.40 20.64 -4.05
CA PRO A 274 -11.41 19.54 -4.99
C PRO A 274 -12.83 19.00 -5.00
N LYS A 275 -13.32 18.63 -6.17
CA LYS A 275 -14.52 17.80 -6.24
C LYS A 275 -14.25 16.57 -5.33
N PRO A 276 -15.26 16.10 -4.56
CA PRO A 276 -15.11 14.87 -3.82
C PRO A 276 -14.51 13.78 -4.70
N ALA A 277 -13.47 13.12 -4.22
CA ALA A 277 -12.87 12.05 -4.98
C ALA A 277 -13.82 10.85 -5.07
N ASP A 278 -13.82 10.18 -6.21
CA ASP A 278 -14.57 8.94 -6.42
C ASP A 278 -13.77 7.74 -5.91
N TRP A 279 -14.12 7.25 -4.73
CA TRP A 279 -13.47 6.12 -4.07
C TRP A 279 -13.87 4.73 -4.60
N HIS A 280 -14.83 4.66 -5.53
CA HIS A 280 -15.16 3.39 -6.15
C HIS A 280 -13.95 2.80 -6.87
N ASN A 281 -13.76 1.49 -6.70
CA ASN A 281 -12.64 0.75 -7.27
C ASN A 281 -11.25 1.20 -6.75
N ALA A 282 -11.16 1.94 -5.64
CA ALA A 282 -9.89 2.26 -5.02
C ALA A 282 -9.12 0.96 -4.72
N TYR A 283 -7.88 0.88 -5.19
CA TYR A 283 -7.10 -0.36 -5.22
C TYR A 283 -5.85 -0.28 -4.36
N GLY A 284 -5.07 0.79 -4.46
CA GLY A 284 -3.89 1.06 -3.65
C GLY A 284 -3.89 2.50 -3.16
N SER A 285 -3.76 2.73 -1.85
CA SER A 285 -3.75 4.06 -1.26
C SER A 285 -3.06 4.08 0.10
N ILE A 286 -2.44 5.22 0.42
CA ILE A 286 -1.89 5.52 1.74
C ILE A 286 -2.27 6.97 2.10
N GLY A 287 -2.80 7.15 3.30
CA GLY A 287 -3.21 8.44 3.86
C GLY A 287 -2.11 9.17 4.65
N ASP A 288 -2.52 10.10 5.51
CA ASP A 288 -1.68 11.02 6.31
C ASP A 288 -0.64 11.77 5.48
N THR A 289 -1.07 12.24 4.31
CA THR A 289 -0.23 12.90 3.32
C THR A 289 -0.46 14.41 3.32
N GLN A 290 0.49 15.11 2.75
CA GLN A 290 0.36 16.56 2.58
C GLN A 290 0.06 16.87 1.11
N ASN A 291 -1.16 17.33 0.84
CA ASN A 291 -1.56 17.73 -0.49
C ASN A 291 -0.79 18.97 -0.94
N LEU A 292 0.01 18.83 -2.00
CA LEU A 292 0.86 19.90 -2.53
C LEU A 292 0.16 20.70 -3.62
N MET A 293 -0.59 20.01 -4.47
CA MET A 293 -1.18 20.63 -5.66
C MET A 293 -2.44 19.86 -6.10
N PHE A 294 -3.46 20.59 -6.54
CA PHE A 294 -4.71 20.08 -7.12
C PHE A 294 -5.05 20.86 -8.40
N ASP A 295 -5.36 20.15 -9.48
CA ASP A 295 -5.77 20.72 -10.76
C ASP A 295 -4.89 21.92 -11.18
N GLY A 296 -3.58 21.79 -10.98
CA GLY A 296 -2.59 22.83 -11.27
C GLY A 296 -2.47 23.96 -10.22
N TYR A 297 -3.27 23.94 -9.16
CA TYR A 297 -3.19 24.92 -8.06
C TYR A 297 -2.26 24.40 -6.96
N ILE A 298 -1.18 25.14 -6.70
CA ILE A 298 -0.28 24.87 -5.57
C ILE A 298 -0.97 25.28 -4.27
N SER A 299 -1.03 24.36 -3.32
CA SER A 299 -1.65 24.58 -2.01
C SER A 299 -0.89 25.62 -1.19
N LYS A 300 -1.59 26.65 -0.75
CA LYS A 300 -1.05 27.65 0.20
C LYS A 300 -1.30 27.29 1.68
N HIS A 301 -1.93 26.15 1.93
CA HIS A 301 -2.22 25.70 3.30
C HIS A 301 -0.94 25.62 4.15
N TRP A 302 0.15 25.14 3.55
CA TRP A 302 1.42 24.93 4.23
C TRP A 302 2.12 26.25 4.59
N GLU A 303 1.95 27.30 3.81
CA GLU A 303 2.45 28.65 4.11
C GLU A 303 1.70 29.23 5.33
N ALA A 304 0.38 29.11 5.35
CA ALA A 304 -0.44 29.55 6.48
C ALA A 304 -0.10 28.78 7.78
N LYS A 305 0.11 27.45 7.67
CA LYS A 305 0.53 26.61 8.79
C LYS A 305 1.93 27.00 9.29
N ALA A 306 2.87 27.25 8.39
CA ALA A 306 4.21 27.70 8.72
C ALA A 306 4.20 29.06 9.43
N ALA A 307 3.36 30.00 8.99
CA ALA A 307 3.20 31.31 9.64
C ALA A 307 2.70 31.18 11.09
N LYS A 308 1.74 30.28 11.35
CA LYS A 308 1.28 29.97 12.73
C LYS A 308 2.42 29.42 13.61
N TYR A 309 3.25 28.54 13.07
CA TYR A 309 4.41 28.00 13.78
C TYR A 309 5.47 29.07 14.06
N ALA A 310 5.74 29.95 13.06
CA ALA A 310 6.67 31.07 13.21
C ALA A 310 6.21 32.06 14.27
N ALA A 311 4.92 32.37 14.35
CA ALA A 311 4.35 33.20 15.41
C ALA A 311 4.52 32.59 16.81
N ALA A 312 4.65 31.27 16.91
CA ALA A 312 4.96 30.53 18.14
C ALA A 312 6.46 30.28 18.35
N GLY A 313 7.34 30.96 17.59
CA GLY A 313 8.81 30.79 17.68
C GLY A 313 9.32 29.43 17.16
N LYS A 314 8.53 28.71 16.37
CA LYS A 314 8.83 27.38 15.84
C LYS A 314 8.93 27.40 14.32
N LYS A 315 9.76 26.50 13.74
CA LYS A 315 9.77 26.22 12.30
C LYS A 315 8.84 25.04 11.98
N HIS A 316 8.01 25.18 10.97
CA HIS A 316 7.25 24.08 10.40
C HIS A 316 8.07 23.35 9.33
N GLY A 317 7.97 22.03 9.23
CA GLY A 317 8.74 21.23 8.26
C GLY A 317 8.50 21.60 6.79
N SER A 318 7.36 22.22 6.47
CA SER A 318 7.02 22.65 5.11
C SER A 318 7.96 23.71 4.53
N VAL A 319 8.55 24.56 5.38
CA VAL A 319 9.48 25.63 4.96
C VAL A 319 10.96 25.27 5.12
N VAL A 320 11.25 24.05 5.56
CA VAL A 320 12.61 23.53 5.68
C VAL A 320 12.98 22.80 4.41
N LYS A 321 14.15 23.07 3.84
CA LYS A 321 14.73 22.24 2.78
C LYS A 321 15.16 20.92 3.39
N ASP A 322 14.58 19.82 2.91
CA ASP A 322 14.74 18.48 3.50
C ASP A 322 14.57 17.43 2.41
N PRO A 323 15.01 16.16 2.59
CA PRO A 323 14.64 15.08 1.70
C PRO A 323 13.12 14.95 1.59
N ARG A 324 12.63 14.66 0.39
CA ARG A 324 11.19 14.57 0.11
C ARG A 324 10.86 13.31 -0.68
N THR A 325 9.69 12.76 -0.39
CA THR A 325 9.05 11.73 -1.22
C THR A 325 7.70 12.26 -1.65
N ALA A 326 7.40 12.23 -2.93
CA ALA A 326 6.14 12.73 -3.47
C ALA A 326 5.62 11.81 -4.57
N ILE A 327 4.30 11.86 -4.79
CA ILE A 327 3.62 11.29 -5.94
C ILE A 327 2.96 12.45 -6.68
N ALA A 328 3.17 12.52 -7.99
CA ALA A 328 2.53 13.49 -8.85
C ALA A 328 1.95 12.81 -10.08
N TYR A 329 0.93 13.39 -10.70
CA TYR A 329 0.39 12.86 -11.94
C TYR A 329 -0.22 13.93 -12.83
N ASN A 330 -0.29 13.61 -14.12
CA ASN A 330 -1.06 14.31 -15.15
C ASN A 330 -1.87 13.27 -15.96
N LYS A 331 -2.43 13.69 -17.09
CA LYS A 331 -3.20 12.79 -17.97
C LYS A 331 -2.37 11.64 -18.54
N ASP A 332 -1.04 11.82 -18.72
CA ASP A 332 -0.16 10.90 -19.44
C ASP A 332 0.64 9.99 -18.51
N PHE A 333 1.06 10.50 -17.34
CA PHE A 333 1.99 9.81 -16.44
C PHE A 333 1.60 9.90 -14.97
N VAL A 334 2.01 8.87 -14.20
CA VAL A 334 2.18 8.94 -12.76
C VAL A 334 3.67 8.95 -12.44
N TYR A 335 4.09 9.82 -11.52
CA TYR A 335 5.48 9.99 -11.10
C TYR A 335 5.65 9.62 -9.64
N PHE A 336 6.64 8.77 -9.34
CA PHE A 336 7.20 8.59 -8.01
C PHE A 336 8.49 9.40 -7.93
N ILE A 337 8.58 10.26 -6.93
CA ILE A 337 9.59 11.31 -6.83
C ILE A 337 10.28 11.19 -5.48
N VAL A 338 11.61 11.11 -5.48
CA VAL A 338 12.42 11.26 -4.28
C VAL A 338 13.45 12.37 -4.50
N ILE A 339 13.53 13.29 -3.56
CA ILE A 339 14.47 14.40 -3.53
C ILE A 339 15.43 14.15 -2.37
N ASP A 340 16.72 14.04 -2.65
CA ASP A 340 17.74 13.93 -1.63
C ASP A 340 17.92 15.24 -0.86
N GLY A 341 18.43 15.16 0.35
CA GLY A 341 18.71 16.32 1.18
C GLY A 341 19.60 15.99 2.38
N ARG A 342 19.94 17.01 3.17
CA ARG A 342 20.81 16.92 4.34
C ARG A 342 22.25 16.53 4.01
N THR A 343 22.68 16.73 2.75
CA THR A 343 24.06 16.51 2.30
C THR A 343 24.54 17.75 1.55
N GLU A 344 25.87 17.83 1.31
CA GLU A 344 26.46 18.93 0.52
C GLU A 344 26.06 18.82 -0.96
N GLU A 345 25.84 17.59 -1.46
CA GLU A 345 25.45 17.34 -2.84
C GLU A 345 23.96 17.56 -3.09
N SER A 346 23.14 17.59 -2.02
CA SER A 346 21.72 17.87 -2.10
C SER A 346 21.17 18.39 -0.78
N ILE A 347 20.68 19.63 -0.81
CA ILE A 347 20.10 20.28 0.38
C ILE A 347 18.61 20.00 0.57
N GLY A 348 17.96 19.39 -0.43
CA GLY A 348 16.54 19.12 -0.43
C GLY A 348 15.67 20.30 -0.87
N MET A 349 14.36 20.12 -0.73
CA MET A 349 13.34 21.13 -1.12
C MET A 349 12.35 21.39 0.01
N THR A 350 11.75 22.59 0.01
CA THR A 350 10.54 22.92 0.77
C THR A 350 9.32 22.29 0.10
N PHE A 351 8.14 22.33 0.75
CA PHE A 351 6.89 21.82 0.15
C PHE A 351 6.52 22.63 -1.10
N THR A 352 6.61 23.96 -1.03
CA THR A 352 6.34 24.84 -2.17
C THR A 352 7.28 24.57 -3.34
N GLN A 353 8.58 24.42 -3.08
CA GLN A 353 9.56 24.08 -4.12
C GLN A 353 9.29 22.70 -4.74
N THR A 354 8.86 21.73 -3.94
CA THR A 354 8.47 20.39 -4.45
C THR A 354 7.23 20.50 -5.35
N ALA A 355 6.23 21.30 -4.96
CA ALA A 355 5.03 21.52 -5.77
C ALA A 355 5.35 22.25 -7.08
N GLU A 356 6.18 23.28 -7.02
CA GLU A 356 6.66 24.04 -8.20
C GLU A 356 7.45 23.13 -9.15
N PHE A 357 8.30 22.27 -8.62
CA PHE A 357 9.01 21.25 -9.40
C PHE A 357 8.03 20.30 -10.12
N CYS A 358 7.04 19.77 -9.41
CA CYS A 358 6.04 18.90 -10.02
C CYS A 358 5.27 19.62 -11.14
N LYS A 359 4.91 20.86 -10.94
CA LYS A 359 4.17 21.67 -11.91
C LYS A 359 5.03 22.02 -13.14
N ASN A 360 6.21 22.56 -12.92
CA ASN A 360 7.01 23.20 -13.98
C ASN A 360 7.88 22.19 -14.75
N GLU A 361 8.47 21.21 -14.06
CA GLU A 361 9.39 20.23 -14.67
C GLU A 361 8.69 18.95 -15.14
N LEU A 362 7.59 18.57 -14.48
CA LEU A 362 6.85 17.33 -14.80
C LEU A 362 5.52 17.61 -15.48
N ASN A 363 5.13 18.88 -15.59
CA ASN A 363 3.81 19.29 -16.11
C ASN A 363 2.66 18.52 -15.41
N ALA A 364 2.81 18.32 -14.10
CA ALA A 364 1.83 17.62 -13.30
C ALA A 364 0.64 18.52 -12.97
N ASP A 365 -0.55 17.93 -12.91
CA ASP A 365 -1.78 18.62 -12.49
C ASP A 365 -2.01 18.46 -10.98
N ASN A 366 -1.57 17.35 -10.41
CA ASN A 366 -1.80 16.98 -9.02
C ASN A 366 -0.54 16.42 -8.37
N ALA A 367 -0.34 16.71 -7.09
CA ALA A 367 0.80 16.21 -6.32
C ALA A 367 0.50 16.10 -4.82
N VAL A 368 1.00 15.04 -4.20
CA VAL A 368 0.99 14.83 -2.75
C VAL A 368 2.37 14.47 -2.24
N MET A 369 2.66 14.83 -1.00
CA MET A 369 3.88 14.45 -0.31
C MET A 369 3.63 13.26 0.63
N GLN A 370 4.56 12.33 0.66
CA GLN A 370 4.65 11.23 1.63
C GLN A 370 5.60 11.63 2.77
N ASP A 371 5.90 10.71 3.71
CA ASP A 371 6.95 10.95 4.71
C ASP A 371 8.29 11.25 4.03
N GLY A 372 8.95 12.26 4.55
CA GLY A 372 10.21 12.77 4.04
C GLY A 372 11.42 12.40 4.92
N GLY A 373 12.46 13.23 4.82
CA GLY A 373 13.66 13.08 5.65
C GLY A 373 14.35 11.75 5.44
N GLY A 374 14.68 11.06 6.53
CA GLY A 374 15.37 9.77 6.49
C GLY A 374 14.56 8.62 5.88
N SER A 375 13.23 8.76 5.76
CA SER A 375 12.37 7.77 5.13
C SER A 375 12.46 7.79 3.60
N SER A 376 12.86 8.92 3.00
CA SER A 376 12.88 9.12 1.55
C SER A 376 13.76 8.09 0.85
N THR A 377 13.13 7.15 0.17
CA THR A 377 13.80 6.05 -0.51
C THR A 377 13.09 5.75 -1.84
N LEU A 378 13.83 5.74 -2.95
CA LEU A 378 13.39 5.25 -4.25
C LEU A 378 14.16 3.98 -4.61
N TRP A 379 13.44 2.88 -4.75
CA TRP A 379 13.95 1.62 -5.26
C TRP A 379 13.42 1.39 -6.68
N VAL A 380 14.31 1.04 -7.61
CA VAL A 380 13.96 0.73 -9.00
C VAL A 380 14.76 -0.48 -9.45
N ASP A 381 14.04 -1.51 -9.88
CA ASP A 381 14.58 -2.73 -10.49
C ASP A 381 15.80 -3.29 -9.73
N GLY A 382 15.60 -3.65 -8.48
CA GLY A 382 16.61 -4.25 -7.62
C GLY A 382 17.56 -3.29 -6.89
N LYS A 383 17.49 -1.97 -7.15
CA LYS A 383 18.47 -1.01 -6.61
C LYS A 383 17.84 0.23 -6.01
N VAL A 384 18.35 0.68 -4.86
CA VAL A 384 18.08 2.02 -4.35
C VAL A 384 18.80 3.03 -5.25
N LYS A 385 18.08 4.04 -5.71
CA LYS A 385 18.58 5.04 -6.67
C LYS A 385 19.06 6.32 -6.02
N ASN A 386 18.46 6.72 -4.92
CA ASN A 386 18.81 7.92 -4.16
C ASN A 386 19.79 7.60 -3.03
N VAL A 387 20.23 8.61 -2.28
CA VAL A 387 21.06 8.49 -1.08
C VAL A 387 20.22 8.78 0.16
N PRO A 388 19.55 7.77 0.76
CA PRO A 388 18.76 7.98 1.97
C PRO A 388 19.56 8.66 3.07
N SER A 389 18.98 9.69 3.69
CA SER A 389 19.66 10.54 4.66
C SER A 389 19.58 10.02 6.09
N ASP A 390 19.00 8.84 6.31
CA ASP A 390 18.93 8.29 7.67
C ASP A 390 20.30 7.86 8.15
N ARG A 391 20.54 8.08 9.45
CA ARG A 391 21.84 7.88 10.08
C ARG A 391 21.73 6.75 11.08
N ARG A 392 22.56 5.73 10.93
CA ARG A 392 22.59 4.60 11.87
C ARG A 392 23.09 5.07 13.24
N LYS A 393 22.22 5.03 14.24
CA LYS A 393 22.56 5.32 15.64
C LYS A 393 23.50 4.27 16.26
N ASP A 394 23.62 3.10 15.65
CA ASP A 394 24.42 1.96 16.11
C ASP A 394 25.87 1.95 15.57
N ASP A 395 26.22 2.85 14.66
CA ASP A 395 27.60 3.02 14.22
C ASP A 395 28.36 3.89 15.21
N LYS A 396 29.10 3.26 16.14
CA LYS A 396 29.91 3.93 17.18
C LYS A 396 30.96 4.89 16.62
N ASN A 397 31.30 4.80 15.33
CA ASN A 397 32.27 5.65 14.64
C ASN A 397 31.62 6.77 13.85
N ALA A 398 30.31 6.74 13.65
CA ALA A 398 29.59 7.78 12.95
C ALA A 398 28.99 8.74 13.99
N LYS A 399 29.70 9.81 14.30
CA LYS A 399 29.12 10.96 15.04
C LYS A 399 27.81 11.45 14.42
N GLU A 400 27.53 11.02 13.19
CA GLU A 400 26.36 11.37 12.39
C GLU A 400 26.11 10.32 11.29
N GLY A 401 25.63 9.16 11.52
CA GLY A 401 25.28 8.06 10.63
C GLY A 401 25.70 8.16 9.13
N LYS A 402 25.90 7.05 8.46
CA LYS A 402 26.31 7.05 7.02
C LYS A 402 25.10 7.31 6.12
N PRO A 403 25.12 8.34 5.25
CA PRO A 403 24.15 8.45 4.15
C PRO A 403 24.10 7.16 3.32
N GLY A 404 22.94 6.85 2.76
CA GLY A 404 22.79 5.72 1.84
C GLY A 404 22.16 4.46 2.43
N VAL A 405 21.84 4.43 3.71
CA VAL A 405 21.14 3.28 4.35
C VAL A 405 19.64 3.59 4.42
N PRO A 406 18.78 2.82 3.72
CA PRO A 406 17.34 2.99 3.81
C PRO A 406 16.82 2.81 5.23
N ARG A 407 15.98 3.74 5.71
CA ARG A 407 15.23 3.59 6.96
C ARG A 407 14.20 2.48 6.83
N ALA A 408 14.01 1.68 7.87
CA ALA A 408 12.84 0.83 8.00
C ALA A 408 11.61 1.69 8.31
N VAL A 409 10.57 1.59 7.48
CA VAL A 409 9.32 2.36 7.48
C VAL A 409 8.11 1.47 7.64
N ALA A 410 6.92 2.03 7.88
CA ALA A 410 5.70 1.27 8.12
C ALA A 410 5.05 0.74 6.84
N ASN A 411 5.09 1.52 5.77
CA ASN A 411 4.45 1.19 4.50
C ASN A 411 5.11 1.94 3.32
N GLY A 412 4.63 1.68 2.12
CA GLY A 412 5.10 2.32 0.91
C GLY A 412 4.18 2.06 -0.27
N TYR A 413 4.52 2.66 -1.42
CA TYR A 413 3.88 2.39 -2.69
C TYR A 413 4.80 1.59 -3.60
N LEU A 414 4.18 0.79 -4.47
CA LEU A 414 4.87 0.09 -5.54
C LEU A 414 4.23 0.38 -6.91
N ILE A 415 5.04 0.26 -7.97
CA ILE A 415 4.60 0.06 -9.36
C ILE A 415 5.07 -1.33 -9.75
N ALA A 416 4.12 -2.18 -10.15
CA ALA A 416 4.41 -3.55 -10.56
C ALA A 416 3.87 -3.85 -11.94
N LEU A 417 4.58 -4.66 -12.73
CA LEU A 417 3.99 -5.33 -13.86
C LEU A 417 2.97 -6.36 -13.36
N VAL A 418 1.91 -6.52 -14.12
CA VAL A 418 0.82 -7.46 -13.80
C VAL A 418 0.86 -8.59 -14.81
N HIS A 419 1.20 -9.77 -14.34
CA HIS A 419 1.21 -10.98 -15.15
C HIS A 419 -0.10 -11.76 -15.02
N PRO A 420 -0.57 -12.41 -16.09
CA PRO A 420 -1.77 -13.25 -16.03
C PRO A 420 -1.58 -14.41 -15.04
N PRO A 421 -2.68 -14.97 -14.54
CA PRO A 421 -2.65 -16.15 -13.68
C PRO A 421 -1.96 -17.33 -14.36
N LYS A 422 -1.19 -18.10 -13.59
CA LYS A 422 -0.56 -19.34 -14.04
C LYS A 422 -0.90 -20.42 -13.02
N PHE A 423 -1.38 -21.58 -13.49
CA PHE A 423 -1.82 -22.68 -12.66
C PHE A 423 -1.11 -23.98 -13.03
N SER A 424 -0.76 -24.77 -12.04
CA SER A 424 -0.38 -26.17 -12.20
C SER A 424 -1.64 -27.04 -12.37
N LYS A 425 -1.46 -28.17 -13.07
CA LYS A 425 -2.47 -29.23 -13.22
C LYS A 425 -1.99 -30.57 -12.65
N VAL A 426 -0.98 -30.55 -11.79
CA VAL A 426 -0.39 -31.77 -11.20
C VAL A 426 -1.35 -32.46 -10.24
N PHE A 427 -2.13 -31.67 -9.51
CA PHE A 427 -3.18 -32.17 -8.64
C PHE A 427 -4.55 -31.60 -9.06
N GLU A 428 -5.60 -32.15 -8.47
CA GLU A 428 -6.98 -31.68 -8.59
C GLU A 428 -7.65 -31.69 -7.20
N ALA A 429 -8.70 -30.92 -7.03
CA ALA A 429 -9.49 -30.91 -5.80
C ALA A 429 -10.01 -32.31 -5.45
N GLY A 430 -9.92 -32.69 -4.19
CA GLY A 430 -10.28 -34.02 -3.70
C GLY A 430 -9.14 -35.05 -3.77
N ARG A 431 -8.03 -34.76 -4.47
CA ARG A 431 -6.89 -35.70 -4.57
C ARG A 431 -6.28 -35.95 -3.19
N GLN A 432 -6.09 -37.22 -2.87
CA GLN A 432 -5.33 -37.66 -1.69
C GLN A 432 -3.83 -37.49 -1.94
N ILE A 433 -3.15 -36.89 -0.96
CA ILE A 433 -1.72 -36.58 -1.02
C ILE A 433 -1.04 -36.94 0.28
N LYS A 434 0.29 -36.96 0.27
CA LYS A 434 1.12 -37.06 1.48
C LYS A 434 2.16 -35.93 1.49
N ALA A 435 2.49 -35.48 2.67
CA ALA A 435 3.63 -34.61 2.90
C ALA A 435 4.94 -35.38 2.65
N LYS A 436 5.85 -34.82 1.81
CA LYS A 436 7.17 -35.43 1.54
C LYS A 436 8.14 -35.31 2.72
N GLY A 437 7.98 -34.26 3.51
CA GLY A 437 8.75 -33.91 4.70
C GLY A 437 7.87 -33.17 5.68
N ASP A 438 8.47 -32.62 6.74
CA ASP A 438 7.77 -31.69 7.61
C ASP A 438 7.48 -30.39 6.87
N ILE A 439 6.24 -29.94 6.86
CA ILE A 439 5.75 -28.79 6.10
C ILE A 439 5.10 -27.80 7.05
N GLU A 440 5.45 -26.52 6.92
CA GLU A 440 4.67 -25.42 7.48
C GLU A 440 3.63 -24.98 6.44
N LEU A 441 2.35 -25.16 6.75
CA LEU A 441 1.26 -24.64 5.93
C LEU A 441 1.12 -23.13 6.12
N LYS A 442 0.80 -22.42 5.04
CA LYS A 442 0.62 -20.97 5.03
C LYS A 442 -0.86 -20.58 5.02
N LEU A 443 -1.18 -19.38 5.51
CA LEU A 443 -2.55 -18.83 5.48
C LEU A 443 -3.00 -18.39 4.09
N GLY A 444 -2.12 -18.44 3.08
CA GLY A 444 -2.40 -18.10 1.69
C GLY A 444 -1.32 -18.61 0.75
N PRO A 445 -1.51 -18.49 -0.59
CA PRO A 445 -0.58 -18.99 -1.59
C PRO A 445 0.68 -18.11 -1.69
N GLY A 446 1.70 -18.43 -0.91
CA GLY A 446 2.99 -17.74 -0.94
C GLY A 446 3.70 -17.65 0.41
N THR A 447 4.99 -17.42 0.35
CA THR A 447 5.86 -17.35 1.54
C THR A 447 5.65 -16.08 2.37
N GLN A 448 4.98 -15.07 1.84
CA GLN A 448 4.66 -13.82 2.54
C GLN A 448 3.55 -13.98 3.59
N TYR A 449 2.76 -15.07 3.51
CA TYR A 449 1.69 -15.33 4.47
C TYR A 449 2.22 -16.02 5.74
N GLY A 450 1.59 -15.73 6.88
CA GLY A 450 1.90 -16.36 8.15
C GLY A 450 1.57 -17.86 8.18
N PRO A 451 1.97 -18.58 9.24
CA PRO A 451 1.71 -20.00 9.39
C PRO A 451 0.23 -20.27 9.67
N ALA A 452 -0.33 -21.29 9.00
CA ALA A 452 -1.65 -21.85 9.29
C ALA A 452 -1.54 -23.07 10.23
N GLY A 453 -0.42 -23.80 10.15
CA GLY A 453 -0.14 -24.98 10.94
C GLY A 453 1.00 -25.80 10.36
N LYS A 454 1.12 -27.07 10.79
CA LYS A 454 2.19 -27.96 10.35
C LYS A 454 1.64 -29.33 9.97
N ALA A 455 2.30 -29.98 9.00
CA ALA A 455 2.12 -31.39 8.71
C ALA A 455 3.48 -32.09 8.83
N THR A 456 3.47 -33.36 9.29
CA THR A 456 4.69 -34.17 9.42
C THR A 456 4.95 -35.02 8.19
N ALA A 457 6.19 -35.44 7.99
CA ALA A 457 6.58 -36.33 6.91
C ALA A 457 5.69 -37.61 6.83
N GLY A 458 5.17 -37.90 5.64
CA GLY A 458 4.29 -39.03 5.39
C GLY A 458 2.84 -38.83 5.82
N GLN A 459 2.49 -37.73 6.50
CA GLN A 459 1.10 -37.46 6.89
C GLN A 459 0.21 -37.39 5.65
N ALA A 460 -0.93 -38.08 5.70
CA ALA A 460 -1.93 -38.06 4.65
C ALA A 460 -2.82 -36.81 4.75
N GLY A 461 -3.19 -36.28 3.61
CA GLY A 461 -4.06 -35.12 3.48
C GLY A 461 -4.79 -35.12 2.16
N GLN A 462 -5.55 -34.05 1.92
CA GLN A 462 -6.37 -33.89 0.72
C GLN A 462 -6.23 -32.49 0.15
N ILE A 463 -6.18 -32.38 -1.18
CA ILE A 463 -6.28 -31.10 -1.89
C ILE A 463 -7.71 -30.57 -1.75
N LEU A 464 -7.84 -29.35 -1.26
CA LEU A 464 -9.11 -28.65 -1.15
C LEU A 464 -9.49 -28.00 -2.47
N LYS A 465 -10.78 -27.75 -2.69
CA LYS A 465 -11.27 -26.97 -3.83
C LYS A 465 -11.13 -25.47 -3.54
N HIS A 466 -10.46 -24.77 -4.41
CA HIS A 466 -10.33 -23.30 -4.35
C HIS A 466 -10.23 -22.71 -5.76
N ALA A 467 -10.62 -21.43 -5.96
CA ALA A 467 -10.49 -20.75 -7.25
C ALA A 467 -9.02 -20.57 -7.70
N LEU A 468 -8.08 -20.60 -6.73
CA LEU A 468 -6.64 -20.45 -6.95
C LEU A 468 -5.86 -21.74 -6.72
N ASP A 469 -6.50 -22.94 -6.74
CA ASP A 469 -5.78 -24.19 -6.57
C ASP A 469 -4.71 -24.37 -7.67
N GLY A 470 -3.48 -24.73 -7.24
CA GLY A 470 -2.32 -24.83 -8.12
C GLY A 470 -1.76 -23.49 -8.63
N VAL A 471 -2.13 -22.35 -8.04
CA VAL A 471 -1.66 -21.03 -8.47
C VAL A 471 -0.15 -20.87 -8.29
N TYR A 472 0.50 -20.24 -9.27
CA TYR A 472 1.93 -19.93 -9.21
C TYR A 472 2.17 -18.60 -8.49
N ALA A 473 2.99 -18.63 -7.44
CA ALA A 473 3.46 -17.48 -6.69
C ALA A 473 4.79 -17.80 -5.99
N LYS A 474 5.65 -16.82 -5.82
CA LYS A 474 6.91 -16.98 -5.07
C LYS A 474 7.78 -18.15 -5.56
N GLY A 475 7.85 -18.30 -6.88
CA GLY A 475 8.73 -19.30 -7.51
C GLY A 475 8.18 -20.71 -7.59
N THR A 476 6.98 -21.01 -7.05
CA THR A 476 6.40 -22.34 -7.06
C THR A 476 4.87 -22.30 -7.20
N ASN A 477 4.26 -23.48 -7.42
CA ASN A 477 2.81 -23.62 -7.41
C ASN A 477 2.32 -23.96 -6.01
N TRP A 478 1.20 -23.35 -5.59
CA TRP A 478 0.62 -23.48 -4.26
C TRP A 478 -0.72 -24.18 -4.31
N TRP A 479 -0.95 -25.07 -3.36
CA TRP A 479 -2.15 -25.89 -3.26
C TRP A 479 -2.84 -25.69 -1.91
N PRO A 480 -4.17 -25.46 -1.89
CA PRO A 480 -4.94 -25.47 -0.65
C PRO A 480 -5.13 -26.90 -0.17
N ILE A 481 -4.81 -27.19 1.08
CA ILE A 481 -4.67 -28.55 1.60
C ILE A 481 -5.26 -28.65 2.98
N LYS A 482 -5.79 -29.84 3.29
CA LYS A 482 -6.16 -30.25 4.64
C LYS A 482 -5.34 -31.46 5.08
N PHE A 483 -4.66 -31.34 6.22
CA PHE A 483 -4.00 -32.41 6.93
C PHE A 483 -4.65 -32.57 8.32
N GLY A 484 -5.47 -33.62 8.53
CA GLY A 484 -6.28 -33.75 9.74
C GLY A 484 -7.21 -32.57 9.92
N GLU A 485 -7.05 -31.81 11.01
CA GLU A 485 -7.85 -30.61 11.29
C GLU A 485 -7.18 -29.30 10.80
N VAL A 486 -5.96 -29.40 10.26
CA VAL A 486 -5.21 -28.20 9.80
C VAL A 486 -5.47 -27.97 8.32
N GLU A 487 -5.93 -26.77 8.00
CA GLU A 487 -6.12 -26.29 6.63
C GLU A 487 -5.15 -25.15 6.34
N GLY A 488 -4.62 -25.10 5.12
CA GLY A 488 -3.70 -24.05 4.67
C GLY A 488 -3.15 -24.32 3.28
N TRP A 489 -2.11 -23.61 2.91
CA TRP A 489 -1.46 -23.69 1.61
C TRP A 489 -0.06 -24.27 1.70
N ALA A 490 0.27 -25.16 0.77
CA ALA A 490 1.61 -25.75 0.67
C ALA A 490 2.14 -25.69 -0.76
N PRO A 491 3.48 -25.57 -0.92
CA PRO A 491 4.11 -25.62 -2.23
C PRO A 491 4.05 -27.04 -2.84
N GLU A 492 3.85 -27.12 -4.16
CA GLU A 492 3.67 -28.34 -4.92
C GLU A 492 4.78 -29.36 -4.70
N GLU A 493 6.02 -28.89 -4.67
CA GLU A 493 7.20 -29.77 -4.49
C GLU A 493 7.25 -30.48 -3.13
N SER A 494 6.52 -29.97 -2.13
CA SER A 494 6.43 -30.59 -0.80
C SER A 494 5.41 -31.74 -0.71
N LEU A 495 4.69 -32.04 -1.81
CA LEU A 495 3.56 -32.97 -1.86
C LEU A 495 3.83 -34.14 -2.78
N THR A 496 3.21 -35.27 -2.49
CA THR A 496 3.17 -36.43 -3.38
C THR A 496 1.76 -37.05 -3.43
N ALA A 497 1.31 -37.41 -4.64
CA ALA A 497 0.03 -38.08 -4.80
C ALA A 497 0.05 -39.45 -4.12
N VAL A 498 -1.06 -39.83 -3.48
CA VAL A 498 -1.31 -41.24 -3.06
C VAL A 498 -1.78 -41.99 -4.30
N LYS A 499 -1.13 -43.14 -4.54
CA LYS A 499 -1.51 -44.04 -5.65
C LYS A 499 -2.88 -44.64 -5.44
#